data_3cde0887c6a7f9b86d76435c59a11cb6
#
_entry.id   3cde0887c6a7f9b86d76435c59a11cb6
#
_cell.length_a   1.000
_cell.length_b   1.000
_cell.length_c   1.000
_cell.angle_alpha   90.00
_cell.angle_beta   90.00
_cell.angle_gamma   90.00
#
_symmetry.space_group_name_H-M   'P 1'
#
loop_
_entity.id
_entity.type
_entity.pdbx_description
1 polymer ?
#
loop_
_entity_poly.entity_id
_entity_poly.type
_entity_poly.pdbx_seq_one_letter_code
_entity_poly.pdbx_strand_id
1 'polypeptide(L)'
;MIAASRNKIAASNAVWWIVFAVAVAAGVFLRCWQFGSQVLIDDEWHAIQKLLYADYAGIATHFGVADYSIPLTLYDRFLSLHGGLSEWRMRLPMLLSGIALIAVAPWLMRRRAPAATLATWSMLLAISPIMVYHSRTARPYAITTLLVFIAVVAFFEWWRQRDKRWAMTYVFATFLAGWLHLITLPYLLMPFAFCAGTALLRGHERWRDLARLLLLGVIVALPLAAALLPPLLNDMGALAAKSETGYVTVHSVYRASMLALGVHQALPFTVLLALSGLGAWSWWRREAQFVAYVVTIVAVAAGAVMLAHPAWVQNPGTLARYLQPSLPFLLLFAAEGVAVVLSRLALAVRAAIVVFAAAALFHAGPMPGYLYWPNQLMGHPYFQADYDPAFNPYYTLLPTGPVPSFYHRLAQLPAGSVMLVEAPWSIVSYQDPEQLYQAVHRQFVKIGMVAPECGMPPAYGQYPETREMRLREVRHLSAILRGESKGADFLVMHLHAWPAYVPPPEWPDVSGCLPTIEAKLGPAVFRDADMEVFALSAKARAIVSTWH
;
A
#
# COMPACT_ATOMS: atom_id res chain seq x y z
N MET A 1 40.35 -19.50 -27.09
CA MET A 1 39.95 -18.20 -26.52
C MET A 1 38.43 -17.98 -26.47
N ILE A 2 37.67 -18.25 -27.55
CA ILE A 2 36.20 -18.03 -27.62
C ILE A 2 35.44 -18.88 -26.59
N ALA A 3 35.78 -20.17 -26.39
CA ALA A 3 35.11 -21.03 -25.41
C ALA A 3 35.34 -20.58 -23.96
N ALA A 4 36.56 -20.16 -23.62
CA ALA A 4 36.87 -19.62 -22.28
C ALA A 4 36.15 -18.29 -21.99
N SER A 5 35.95 -17.47 -23.02
CA SER A 5 35.17 -16.21 -22.90
C SER A 5 33.68 -16.49 -22.69
N ARG A 6 33.09 -17.46 -23.44
CA ARG A 6 31.69 -17.88 -23.25
C ARG A 6 31.43 -18.47 -21.86
N ASN A 7 32.33 -19.28 -21.34
CA ASN A 7 32.23 -19.86 -20.01
C ASN A 7 32.32 -18.78 -18.91
N LYS A 8 33.14 -17.75 -19.06
CA LYS A 8 33.21 -16.63 -18.11
C LYS A 8 31.93 -15.78 -18.11
N ILE A 9 31.35 -15.55 -19.29
CA ILE A 9 30.06 -14.79 -19.40
C ILE A 9 28.92 -15.62 -18.79
N ALA A 10 28.86 -16.91 -19.05
CA ALA A 10 27.85 -17.81 -18.47
C ALA A 10 27.96 -17.88 -16.94
N ALA A 11 29.18 -18.03 -16.41
CA ALA A 11 29.42 -18.02 -14.95
C ALA A 11 29.07 -16.67 -14.31
N SER A 12 29.38 -15.55 -14.99
CA SER A 12 28.99 -14.20 -14.51
C SER A 12 27.48 -14.05 -14.41
N ASN A 13 26.74 -14.53 -15.41
CA ASN A 13 25.29 -14.48 -15.38
C ASN A 13 24.69 -15.36 -14.29
N ALA A 14 25.27 -16.54 -14.02
CA ALA A 14 24.78 -17.44 -12.97
C ALA A 14 24.79 -16.81 -11.58
N VAL A 15 25.85 -16.08 -11.21
CA VAL A 15 25.94 -15.38 -9.93
C VAL A 15 24.82 -14.34 -9.80
N TRP A 16 24.57 -13.55 -10.85
CA TRP A 16 23.51 -12.56 -10.82
C TRP A 16 22.11 -13.16 -10.80
N TRP A 17 21.92 -14.34 -11.41
CA TRP A 17 20.66 -15.07 -11.28
C TRP A 17 20.44 -15.61 -9.86
N ILE A 18 21.50 -15.98 -9.14
CA ILE A 18 21.40 -16.33 -7.71
C ILE A 18 20.99 -15.10 -6.90
N VAL A 19 21.64 -13.94 -7.11
CA VAL A 19 21.26 -12.69 -6.43
C VAL A 19 19.80 -12.32 -6.73
N PHE A 20 19.37 -12.47 -7.97
CA PHE A 20 17.98 -12.27 -8.38
C PHE A 20 17.01 -13.22 -7.65
N ALA A 21 17.33 -14.51 -7.59
CA ALA A 21 16.51 -15.50 -6.89
C ALA A 21 16.42 -15.19 -5.38
N VAL A 22 17.53 -14.78 -4.76
CA VAL A 22 17.55 -14.33 -3.35
C VAL A 22 16.68 -13.09 -3.18
N ALA A 23 16.75 -12.12 -4.10
CA ALA A 23 15.92 -10.93 -4.06
C ALA A 23 14.42 -11.27 -4.14
N VAL A 24 14.03 -12.17 -5.06
CA VAL A 24 12.65 -12.62 -5.20
C VAL A 24 12.20 -13.36 -3.93
N ALA A 25 13.00 -14.28 -3.40
CA ALA A 25 12.69 -15.02 -2.18
C ALA A 25 12.52 -14.09 -0.96
N ALA A 26 13.45 -13.15 -0.78
CA ALA A 26 13.36 -12.14 0.27
C ALA A 26 12.11 -11.26 0.11
N GLY A 27 11.82 -10.82 -1.12
CA GLY A 27 10.65 -10.01 -1.41
C GLY A 27 9.32 -10.73 -1.18
N VAL A 28 9.24 -12.02 -1.51
CA VAL A 28 8.09 -12.89 -1.20
C VAL A 28 7.96 -13.06 0.32
N PHE A 29 9.06 -13.39 0.98
CA PHE A 29 9.07 -13.55 2.45
C PHE A 29 8.56 -12.29 3.15
N LEU A 30 9.11 -11.12 2.83
CA LEU A 30 8.73 -9.85 3.45
C LEU A 30 7.25 -9.50 3.24
N ARG A 31 6.68 -9.85 2.09
CA ARG A 31 5.27 -9.56 1.79
C ARG A 31 4.31 -10.57 2.41
N CYS A 32 4.76 -11.82 2.58
CA CYS A 32 3.94 -12.89 3.17
C CYS A 32 4.09 -13.01 4.69
N TRP A 33 5.18 -12.44 5.28
CA TRP A 33 5.45 -12.56 6.71
C TRP A 33 4.29 -12.02 7.54
N GLN A 34 3.66 -12.88 8.32
CA GLN A 34 2.47 -12.57 9.15
C GLN A 34 1.40 -11.73 8.41
N PHE A 35 1.12 -12.05 7.16
CA PHE A 35 0.26 -11.28 6.26
C PHE A 35 -1.16 -11.03 6.79
N GLY A 36 -1.72 -11.95 7.55
CA GLY A 36 -3.06 -11.84 8.14
C GLY A 36 -3.08 -11.38 9.61
N SER A 37 -1.93 -10.99 10.18
CA SER A 37 -1.85 -10.67 11.62
C SER A 37 -2.40 -9.29 11.96
N GLN A 38 -2.39 -8.36 11.02
CA GLN A 38 -2.82 -6.99 11.25
C GLN A 38 -4.30 -6.80 10.93
N VAL A 39 -5.02 -6.17 11.86
CA VAL A 39 -6.39 -5.70 11.65
C VAL A 39 -6.46 -4.73 10.46
N LEU A 40 -7.62 -4.60 9.82
CA LEU A 40 -7.84 -3.58 8.80
C LEU A 40 -7.66 -2.19 9.41
N ILE A 41 -7.01 -1.30 8.68
CA ILE A 41 -6.68 0.03 9.16
C ILE A 41 -7.13 1.11 8.19
N ASP A 42 -7.40 2.29 8.76
CA ASP A 42 -7.53 3.55 8.05
C ASP A 42 -8.24 3.44 6.69
N ASP A 43 -7.56 3.81 5.67
CA ASP A 43 -8.05 3.82 4.28
C ASP A 43 -8.65 2.48 3.79
N GLU A 44 -8.32 1.34 4.39
CA GLU A 44 -8.87 0.03 3.99
C GLU A 44 -10.39 -0.07 4.25
N TRP A 45 -10.90 0.69 5.22
CA TRP A 45 -12.33 0.72 5.54
C TRP A 45 -13.18 1.46 4.52
N HIS A 46 -12.60 2.32 3.67
CA HIS A 46 -13.37 3.11 2.70
C HIS A 46 -14.15 2.24 1.70
N ALA A 47 -13.55 1.17 1.20
CA ALA A 47 -14.24 0.25 0.32
C ALA A 47 -15.38 -0.47 1.05
N ILE A 48 -15.15 -0.88 2.31
CA ILE A 48 -16.15 -1.55 3.13
C ILE A 48 -17.34 -0.63 3.41
N GLN A 49 -17.09 0.63 3.77
CA GLN A 49 -18.16 1.61 3.98
C GLN A 49 -19.08 1.72 2.77
N LYS A 50 -18.54 1.74 1.56
CA LYS A 50 -19.34 1.80 0.33
C LYS A 50 -20.22 0.57 0.15
N LEU A 51 -19.76 -0.61 0.56
CA LEU A 51 -20.54 -1.85 0.46
C LEU A 51 -21.83 -1.84 1.31
N LEU A 52 -21.90 -0.96 2.33
CA LEU A 52 -23.06 -0.88 3.22
C LEU A 52 -24.31 -0.34 2.52
N TYR A 53 -24.14 0.49 1.50
CA TYR A 53 -25.26 1.18 0.85
C TYR A 53 -25.27 1.07 -0.68
N ALA A 54 -24.22 0.52 -1.32
CA ALA A 54 -24.12 0.45 -2.76
C ALA A 54 -24.11 -0.99 -3.27
N ASP A 55 -24.94 -1.26 -4.26
CA ASP A 55 -24.91 -2.49 -5.07
C ASP A 55 -23.80 -2.40 -6.16
N TYR A 56 -23.71 -3.39 -7.05
CA TYR A 56 -22.74 -3.38 -8.13
C TYR A 56 -22.88 -2.18 -9.07
N ALA A 57 -24.10 -1.76 -9.36
CA ALA A 57 -24.35 -0.61 -10.24
C ALA A 57 -23.94 0.70 -9.55
N GLY A 58 -24.34 0.88 -8.29
CA GLY A 58 -23.94 2.03 -7.48
C GLY A 58 -22.43 2.12 -7.28
N ILE A 59 -21.72 0.98 -7.10
CA ILE A 59 -20.27 0.95 -7.03
C ILE A 59 -19.64 1.36 -8.36
N ALA A 60 -20.17 0.88 -9.49
CA ALA A 60 -19.60 1.15 -10.80
C ALA A 60 -19.82 2.59 -11.28
N THR A 61 -20.88 3.25 -10.80
CA THR A 61 -21.30 4.57 -11.29
C THR A 61 -21.02 5.73 -10.33
N HIS A 62 -20.52 5.47 -9.12
CA HIS A 62 -20.19 6.48 -8.12
C HIS A 62 -18.85 6.20 -7.47
N PHE A 63 -18.11 7.25 -7.13
CA PHE A 63 -16.96 7.14 -6.23
C PHE A 63 -17.43 7.04 -4.78
N GLY A 64 -16.66 6.37 -3.91
CA GLY A 64 -16.85 6.45 -2.48
C GLY A 64 -16.36 7.76 -1.89
N VAL A 65 -16.64 8.01 -0.62
CA VAL A 65 -16.24 9.25 0.08
C VAL A 65 -14.72 9.49 0.00
N ALA A 66 -13.93 8.44 0.09
CA ALA A 66 -12.47 8.50 -0.08
C ALA A 66 -11.94 7.35 -0.95
N ASP A 67 -12.80 6.50 -1.47
CA ASP A 67 -12.44 5.36 -2.30
C ASP A 67 -12.77 5.65 -3.78
N TYR A 68 -11.71 5.85 -4.56
CA TYR A 68 -11.78 6.02 -6.01
C TYR A 68 -11.45 4.73 -6.77
N SER A 69 -11.21 3.63 -6.05
CA SER A 69 -10.82 2.36 -6.65
C SER A 69 -12.04 1.47 -6.90
N ILE A 70 -12.83 1.81 -7.92
CA ILE A 70 -14.02 1.02 -8.31
C ILE A 70 -13.72 -0.48 -8.46
N PRO A 71 -12.65 -0.93 -9.18
CA PRO A 71 -12.37 -2.36 -9.31
C PRO A 71 -12.12 -3.08 -7.99
N LEU A 72 -11.46 -2.44 -7.02
CA LEU A 72 -11.25 -3.05 -5.71
C LEU A 72 -12.56 -3.15 -4.93
N THR A 73 -13.38 -2.09 -4.95
CA THR A 73 -14.68 -2.12 -4.27
C THR A 73 -15.61 -3.17 -4.89
N LEU A 74 -15.58 -3.37 -6.22
CA LEU A 74 -16.31 -4.47 -6.89
C LEU A 74 -15.76 -5.83 -6.46
N TYR A 75 -14.44 -5.97 -6.31
CA TYR A 75 -13.82 -7.18 -5.79
C TYR A 75 -14.24 -7.45 -4.34
N ASP A 76 -14.26 -6.44 -3.49
CA ASP A 76 -14.69 -6.57 -2.11
C ASP A 76 -16.19 -6.91 -2.04
N ARG A 77 -17.03 -6.33 -2.93
CA ARG A 77 -18.44 -6.72 -3.06
C ARG A 77 -18.59 -8.20 -3.43
N PHE A 78 -17.79 -8.67 -4.39
CA PHE A 78 -17.75 -10.09 -4.74
C PHE A 78 -17.37 -10.97 -3.55
N LEU A 79 -16.33 -10.61 -2.80
CA LEU A 79 -15.91 -11.34 -1.61
C LEU A 79 -17.00 -11.36 -0.54
N SER A 80 -17.68 -10.23 -0.32
CA SER A 80 -18.74 -10.13 0.68
C SER A 80 -19.89 -11.10 0.43
N LEU A 81 -20.23 -11.32 -0.84
CA LEU A 81 -21.27 -12.26 -1.26
C LEU A 81 -20.81 -13.73 -1.30
N HIS A 82 -19.50 -13.95 -1.59
CA HIS A 82 -18.94 -15.28 -1.83
C HIS A 82 -17.93 -15.69 -0.75
N GLY A 83 -18.38 -15.79 0.47
CA GLY A 83 -17.60 -16.35 1.58
C GLY A 83 -17.05 -15.34 2.57
N GLY A 84 -17.40 -14.06 2.44
CA GLY A 84 -17.12 -13.01 3.41
C GLY A 84 -15.75 -12.33 3.25
N LEU A 85 -15.70 -11.09 3.71
CA LEU A 85 -14.50 -10.28 3.76
C LEU A 85 -13.55 -10.78 4.86
N SER A 86 -12.26 -10.65 4.61
CA SER A 86 -11.21 -10.82 5.62
C SER A 86 -9.96 -10.07 5.19
N GLU A 87 -9.10 -9.73 6.13
CA GLU A 87 -7.89 -8.94 5.91
C GLU A 87 -7.06 -9.51 4.77
N TRP A 88 -6.74 -10.81 4.83
CA TRP A 88 -5.89 -11.43 3.83
C TRP A 88 -6.55 -11.55 2.44
N ARG A 89 -7.88 -11.75 2.38
CA ARG A 89 -8.60 -11.83 1.10
C ARG A 89 -8.66 -10.48 0.41
N MET A 90 -8.97 -9.43 1.16
CA MET A 90 -9.01 -8.06 0.62
C MET A 90 -7.63 -7.62 0.13
N ARG A 91 -6.56 -8.00 0.84
CA ARG A 91 -5.17 -7.62 0.50
C ARG A 91 -4.52 -8.49 -0.57
N LEU A 92 -5.12 -9.64 -0.94
CA LEU A 92 -4.51 -10.60 -1.87
C LEU A 92 -4.12 -10.03 -3.24
N PRO A 93 -4.94 -9.21 -3.93
CA PRO A 93 -4.54 -8.63 -5.22
C PRO A 93 -3.30 -7.74 -5.13
N MET A 94 -3.16 -6.98 -4.02
CA MET A 94 -2.00 -6.14 -3.76
C MET A 94 -0.76 -6.96 -3.48
N LEU A 95 -0.89 -8.02 -2.69
CA LEU A 95 0.19 -8.97 -2.41
C LEU A 95 0.75 -9.57 -3.70
N LEU A 96 -0.13 -10.11 -4.54
CA LEU A 96 0.25 -10.72 -5.81
C LEU A 96 0.92 -9.72 -6.75
N SER A 97 0.40 -8.49 -6.83
CA SER A 97 0.97 -7.43 -7.67
C SER A 97 2.34 -6.97 -7.16
N GLY A 98 2.50 -6.83 -5.84
CA GLY A 98 3.78 -6.46 -5.26
C GLY A 98 4.85 -7.54 -5.42
N ILE A 99 4.48 -8.83 -5.35
CA ILE A 99 5.39 -9.94 -5.66
C ILE A 99 5.71 -9.97 -7.16
N ALA A 100 4.68 -9.81 -8.01
CA ALA A 100 4.86 -9.79 -9.45
C ALA A 100 5.81 -8.68 -9.91
N LEU A 101 5.75 -7.50 -9.31
CA LEU A 101 6.61 -6.38 -9.67
C LEU A 101 8.10 -6.74 -9.57
N ILE A 102 8.52 -7.49 -8.54
CA ILE A 102 9.92 -7.85 -8.29
C ILE A 102 10.48 -8.72 -9.44
N ALA A 103 9.64 -9.53 -10.07
CA ALA A 103 10.05 -10.44 -11.14
C ALA A 103 9.71 -9.90 -12.55
N VAL A 104 8.51 -9.34 -12.72
CA VAL A 104 8.02 -8.87 -14.03
C VAL A 104 8.78 -7.64 -14.50
N ALA A 105 9.10 -6.71 -13.62
CA ALA A 105 9.81 -5.50 -14.02
C ALA A 105 11.21 -5.82 -14.59
N PRO A 106 12.09 -6.58 -13.91
CA PRO A 106 13.36 -7.00 -14.48
C PRO A 106 13.21 -7.87 -15.73
N TRP A 107 12.21 -8.74 -15.77
CA TRP A 107 11.95 -9.55 -16.96
C TRP A 107 11.62 -8.71 -18.20
N LEU A 108 10.80 -7.68 -18.07
CA LEU A 108 10.50 -6.74 -19.15
C LEU A 108 11.75 -5.99 -19.62
N MET A 109 12.64 -5.63 -18.71
CA MET A 109 13.87 -4.88 -19.00
C MET A 109 15.08 -5.75 -19.36
N ARG A 110 14.95 -7.08 -19.39
CA ARG A 110 16.09 -8.02 -19.59
C ARG A 110 16.87 -7.86 -20.87
N ARG A 111 16.27 -7.24 -21.88
CA ARG A 111 16.95 -6.96 -23.16
C ARG A 111 17.68 -5.62 -23.18
N ARG A 112 17.45 -4.76 -22.15
CA ARG A 112 17.96 -3.40 -22.08
C ARG A 112 19.01 -3.21 -20.99
N ALA A 113 18.93 -4.00 -19.94
CA ALA A 113 19.81 -3.90 -18.79
C ALA A 113 20.64 -5.18 -18.58
N PRO A 114 21.89 -5.04 -18.13
CA PRO A 114 22.72 -6.20 -17.79
C PRO A 114 22.18 -6.93 -16.55
N ALA A 115 22.52 -8.22 -16.41
CA ALA A 115 22.07 -9.06 -15.31
C ALA A 115 22.39 -8.47 -13.92
N ALA A 116 23.54 -7.80 -13.78
CA ALA A 116 23.92 -7.11 -12.54
C ALA A 116 22.90 -6.02 -12.15
N THR A 117 22.54 -5.16 -13.09
CA THR A 117 21.54 -4.10 -12.87
C THR A 117 20.18 -4.69 -12.52
N LEU A 118 19.74 -5.73 -13.25
CA LEU A 118 18.45 -6.37 -13.02
C LEU A 118 18.35 -7.03 -11.64
N ALA A 119 19.40 -7.75 -11.23
CA ALA A 119 19.45 -8.39 -9.92
C ALA A 119 19.51 -7.36 -8.77
N THR A 120 20.32 -6.32 -8.90
CA THR A 120 20.38 -5.21 -7.94
C THR A 120 19.04 -4.50 -7.85
N TRP A 121 18.39 -4.24 -8.98
CA TRP A 121 17.08 -3.63 -9.03
C TRP A 121 16.00 -4.47 -8.35
N SER A 122 15.97 -5.79 -8.63
CA SER A 122 15.06 -6.71 -7.92
C SER A 122 15.28 -6.68 -6.42
N MET A 123 16.53 -6.59 -5.96
CA MET A 123 16.85 -6.49 -4.54
C MET A 123 16.30 -5.19 -3.94
N LEU A 124 16.48 -4.04 -4.59
CA LEU A 124 15.92 -2.77 -4.14
C LEU A 124 14.39 -2.78 -4.12
N LEU A 125 13.74 -3.35 -5.13
CA LEU A 125 12.27 -3.53 -5.17
C LEU A 125 11.78 -4.46 -4.05
N ALA A 126 12.53 -5.52 -3.76
CA ALA A 126 12.18 -6.51 -2.74
C ALA A 126 12.14 -5.90 -1.34
N ILE A 127 13.16 -5.09 -0.98
CA ILE A 127 13.35 -4.52 0.35
C ILE A 127 12.76 -3.12 0.51
N SER A 128 12.21 -2.51 -0.55
CA SER A 128 11.60 -1.18 -0.48
C SER A 128 10.44 -1.15 0.52
N PRO A 129 10.53 -0.39 1.62
CA PRO A 129 9.54 -0.41 2.67
C PRO A 129 8.15 0.00 2.17
N ILE A 130 8.05 1.08 1.39
CA ILE A 130 6.76 1.56 0.87
C ILE A 130 6.11 0.53 -0.09
N MET A 131 6.91 -0.22 -0.85
CA MET A 131 6.40 -1.27 -1.73
C MET A 131 5.96 -2.51 -0.95
N VAL A 132 6.67 -2.87 0.13
CA VAL A 132 6.25 -3.93 1.04
C VAL A 132 4.94 -3.53 1.70
N TYR A 133 4.85 -2.32 2.24
CA TYR A 133 3.67 -1.77 2.89
C TYR A 133 2.43 -1.83 1.98
N HIS A 134 2.49 -1.23 0.79
CA HIS A 134 1.34 -1.21 -0.12
C HIS A 134 1.01 -2.58 -0.74
N SER A 135 1.92 -3.56 -0.68
CA SER A 135 1.60 -4.95 -1.00
C SER A 135 0.75 -5.65 0.07
N ARG A 136 0.60 -5.04 1.24
CA ARG A 136 -0.07 -5.59 2.42
C ARG A 136 -1.27 -4.76 2.88
N THR A 137 -1.60 -3.72 2.12
CA THR A 137 -2.73 -2.81 2.40
C THR A 137 -3.76 -2.96 1.29
N ALA A 138 -5.05 -3.08 1.64
CA ALA A 138 -6.16 -3.21 0.68
C ALA A 138 -6.43 -1.87 -0.04
N ARG A 139 -5.40 -1.32 -0.69
CA ARG A 139 -5.42 -0.07 -1.46
C ARG A 139 -4.73 -0.28 -2.81
N PRO A 140 -5.10 0.42 -3.87
CA PRO A 140 -4.69 0.07 -5.24
C PRO A 140 -3.21 0.28 -5.57
N TYR A 141 -2.41 0.86 -4.66
CA TYR A 141 -1.07 1.38 -4.96
C TYR A 141 -0.07 0.33 -5.48
N ALA A 142 -0.09 -0.89 -4.95
CA ALA A 142 0.79 -1.96 -5.46
C ALA A 142 0.39 -2.39 -6.88
N ILE A 143 -0.92 -2.52 -7.14
CA ILE A 143 -1.44 -2.91 -8.45
C ILE A 143 -1.15 -1.80 -9.47
N THR A 144 -1.45 -0.55 -9.12
CA THR A 144 -1.24 0.59 -10.02
C THR A 144 0.24 0.81 -10.32
N THR A 145 1.14 0.60 -9.35
CA THR A 145 2.59 0.66 -9.58
C THR A 145 3.04 -0.37 -10.61
N LEU A 146 2.59 -1.62 -10.48
CA LEU A 146 2.89 -2.67 -11.46
C LEU A 146 2.32 -2.33 -12.84
N LEU A 147 1.04 -1.96 -12.91
CA LEU A 147 0.37 -1.70 -14.17
C LEU A 147 0.92 -0.46 -14.89
N VAL A 148 1.22 0.61 -14.16
CA VAL A 148 1.86 1.82 -14.73
C VAL A 148 3.23 1.47 -15.27
N PHE A 149 4.04 0.70 -14.53
CA PHE A 149 5.34 0.26 -15.03
C PHE A 149 5.19 -0.54 -16.34
N ILE A 150 4.28 -1.52 -16.36
CA ILE A 150 4.00 -2.31 -17.57
C ILE A 150 3.54 -1.41 -18.72
N ALA A 151 2.60 -0.49 -18.46
CA ALA A 151 2.06 0.41 -19.48
C ALA A 151 3.15 1.30 -20.08
N VAL A 152 3.96 1.97 -19.25
CA VAL A 152 5.03 2.86 -19.70
C VAL A 152 6.05 2.11 -20.55
N VAL A 153 6.48 0.92 -20.13
CA VAL A 153 7.42 0.08 -20.91
C VAL A 153 6.77 -0.43 -22.18
N ALA A 154 5.52 -0.92 -22.10
CA ALA A 154 4.81 -1.47 -23.25
C ALA A 154 4.56 -0.41 -24.34
N PHE A 155 4.21 0.83 -23.94
CA PHE A 155 4.06 1.92 -24.90
C PHE A 155 5.37 2.25 -25.62
N PHE A 156 6.48 2.31 -24.87
CA PHE A 156 7.79 2.57 -25.46
C PHE A 156 8.21 1.47 -26.43
N GLU A 157 7.99 0.19 -26.06
CA GLU A 157 8.29 -0.96 -26.95
C GLU A 157 7.38 -0.96 -28.18
N TRP A 158 6.09 -0.69 -28.03
CA TRP A 158 5.18 -0.51 -29.17
C TRP A 158 5.63 0.61 -30.08
N TRP A 159 6.00 1.75 -29.52
CA TRP A 159 6.46 2.88 -30.31
C TRP A 159 7.69 2.55 -31.16
N ARG A 160 8.59 1.74 -30.64
CA ARG A 160 9.83 1.31 -31.34
C ARG A 160 9.62 0.17 -32.33
N GLN A 161 8.91 -0.87 -31.89
CA GLN A 161 8.82 -2.15 -32.62
C GLN A 161 7.57 -2.24 -33.48
N ARG A 162 6.56 -1.42 -33.20
CA ARG A 162 5.24 -1.46 -33.85
C ARG A 162 4.51 -2.81 -33.69
N ASP A 163 4.88 -3.62 -32.69
CA ASP A 163 4.26 -4.90 -32.41
C ASP A 163 2.93 -4.69 -31.69
N LYS A 164 1.87 -5.30 -32.23
CA LYS A 164 0.51 -5.28 -31.68
C LYS A 164 0.41 -5.82 -30.25
N ARG A 165 1.27 -6.76 -29.87
CA ARG A 165 1.31 -7.34 -28.52
C ARG A 165 1.60 -6.26 -27.49
N TRP A 166 2.55 -5.39 -27.77
CA TRP A 166 2.86 -4.28 -26.87
C TRP A 166 1.75 -3.25 -26.82
N ALA A 167 1.07 -2.98 -27.96
CA ALA A 167 -0.11 -2.12 -27.97
C ALA A 167 -1.23 -2.69 -27.08
N MET A 168 -1.53 -3.99 -27.23
CA MET A 168 -2.55 -4.67 -26.39
C MET A 168 -2.18 -4.66 -24.90
N THR A 169 -0.90 -4.94 -24.59
CA THR A 169 -0.39 -4.87 -23.20
C THR A 169 -0.58 -3.47 -22.63
N TYR A 170 -0.26 -2.44 -23.42
CA TYR A 170 -0.46 -1.05 -23.01
C TYR A 170 -1.94 -0.73 -22.77
N VAL A 171 -2.83 -1.09 -23.72
CA VAL A 171 -4.28 -0.83 -23.60
C VAL A 171 -4.83 -1.46 -22.32
N PHE A 172 -4.54 -2.73 -22.09
CA PHE A 172 -5.02 -3.45 -20.93
C PHE A 172 -4.49 -2.87 -19.61
N ALA A 173 -3.16 -2.64 -19.53
CA ALA A 173 -2.55 -2.09 -18.32
C ALA A 173 -3.03 -0.66 -18.03
N THR A 174 -3.21 0.17 -19.08
CA THR A 174 -3.71 1.54 -18.95
C THR A 174 -5.16 1.58 -18.51
N PHE A 175 -6.01 0.75 -19.11
CA PHE A 175 -7.42 0.67 -18.71
C PHE A 175 -7.56 0.30 -17.22
N LEU A 176 -6.89 -0.76 -16.79
CA LEU A 176 -6.98 -1.21 -15.40
C LEU A 176 -6.36 -0.18 -14.44
N ALA A 177 -5.19 0.38 -14.75
CA ALA A 177 -4.53 1.34 -13.87
C ALA A 177 -5.36 2.63 -13.73
N GLY A 178 -5.90 3.17 -14.82
CA GLY A 178 -6.74 4.36 -14.80
C GLY A 178 -8.06 4.14 -14.06
N TRP A 179 -8.68 2.97 -14.23
CA TRP A 179 -9.91 2.61 -13.53
C TRP A 179 -9.68 2.34 -12.03
N LEU A 180 -8.50 1.82 -11.67
CA LEU A 180 -8.12 1.59 -10.27
C LEU A 180 -7.83 2.90 -9.53
N HIS A 181 -7.20 3.90 -10.18
CA HIS A 181 -6.85 5.14 -9.52
C HIS A 181 -6.54 6.28 -10.49
N LEU A 182 -7.29 7.37 -10.40
CA LEU A 182 -7.16 8.54 -11.30
C LEU A 182 -5.77 9.17 -11.31
N ILE A 183 -5.03 9.11 -10.20
CA ILE A 183 -3.67 9.64 -10.08
C ILE A 183 -2.67 9.01 -11.06
N THR A 184 -3.01 7.86 -11.65
CA THR A 184 -2.18 7.18 -12.65
C THR A 184 -2.28 7.82 -14.04
N LEU A 185 -3.33 8.58 -14.32
CA LEU A 185 -3.60 9.14 -15.66
C LEU A 185 -2.43 9.94 -16.24
N PRO A 186 -1.73 10.81 -15.48
CA PRO A 186 -0.56 11.52 -16.03
C PRO A 186 0.53 10.56 -16.54
N TYR A 187 0.80 9.46 -15.83
CA TYR A 187 1.77 8.44 -16.26
C TYR A 187 1.33 7.73 -17.53
N LEU A 188 0.04 7.54 -17.71
CA LEU A 188 -0.54 6.77 -18.80
C LEU A 188 -0.76 7.62 -20.07
N LEU A 189 -1.02 8.92 -19.93
CA LEU A 189 -1.29 9.81 -21.06
C LEU A 189 -0.04 10.51 -21.57
N MET A 190 0.94 10.80 -20.72
CA MET A 190 2.17 11.47 -21.11
C MET A 190 2.98 10.73 -22.20
N PRO A 191 3.01 9.39 -22.28
CA PRO A 191 3.58 8.66 -23.41
C PRO A 191 3.11 9.15 -24.79
N PHE A 192 1.82 9.46 -24.95
CA PHE A 192 1.28 10.00 -26.19
C PHE A 192 1.85 11.38 -26.50
N ALA A 193 1.85 12.28 -25.52
CA ALA A 193 2.36 13.64 -25.71
C ALA A 193 3.86 13.64 -26.07
N PHE A 194 4.67 12.82 -25.37
CA PHE A 194 6.09 12.66 -25.67
C PHE A 194 6.32 12.15 -27.10
N CYS A 195 5.61 11.08 -27.49
CA CYS A 195 5.78 10.50 -28.82
C CYS A 195 5.18 11.39 -29.92
N ALA A 196 4.09 12.10 -29.67
CA ALA A 196 3.56 13.10 -30.60
C ALA A 196 4.57 14.23 -30.84
N GLY A 197 5.18 14.77 -29.76
CA GLY A 197 6.25 15.75 -29.87
C GLY A 197 7.43 15.23 -30.71
N THR A 198 7.88 14.00 -30.45
CA THR A 198 8.96 13.40 -31.25
C THR A 198 8.55 13.13 -32.72
N ALA A 199 7.29 12.79 -32.98
CA ALA A 199 6.78 12.59 -34.33
C ALA A 199 6.72 13.91 -35.13
N LEU A 200 6.32 15.01 -34.47
CA LEU A 200 6.28 16.34 -35.11
C LEU A 200 7.66 16.83 -35.52
N LEU A 201 8.71 16.41 -34.81
CA LEU A 201 10.09 16.75 -35.17
C LEU A 201 10.66 15.87 -36.30
N ARG A 202 9.99 14.75 -36.65
CA ARG A 202 10.34 13.86 -37.75
C ARG A 202 9.62 14.26 -39.01
N GLY A 203 10.31 14.56 -40.10
CA GLY A 203 9.76 15.11 -41.37
C GLY A 203 8.60 14.32 -42.02
N HIS A 204 8.88 13.44 -43.00
CA HIS A 204 7.87 12.86 -43.91
C HIS A 204 6.88 11.87 -43.29
N GLU A 205 7.23 11.16 -42.22
CA GLU A 205 6.36 10.15 -41.61
C GLU A 205 5.46 10.67 -40.47
N ARG A 206 5.52 11.94 -40.14
CA ARG A 206 4.81 12.54 -38.98
C ARG A 206 3.32 12.23 -38.96
N TRP A 207 2.63 12.34 -40.08
CA TRP A 207 1.18 12.11 -40.13
C TRP A 207 0.80 10.66 -39.89
N ARG A 208 1.60 9.74 -40.40
CA ARG A 208 1.39 8.29 -40.17
C ARG A 208 1.60 7.91 -38.72
N ASP A 209 2.61 8.47 -38.06
CA ASP A 209 2.88 8.25 -36.65
C ASP A 209 1.81 8.91 -35.77
N LEU A 210 1.37 10.12 -36.07
CA LEU A 210 0.26 10.79 -35.39
C LEU A 210 -1.06 10.03 -35.56
N ALA A 211 -1.37 9.51 -36.73
CA ALA A 211 -2.54 8.68 -36.96
C ALA A 211 -2.53 7.39 -36.14
N ARG A 212 -1.37 6.75 -36.01
CA ARG A 212 -1.20 5.56 -35.13
C ARG A 212 -1.39 5.90 -33.67
N LEU A 213 -0.84 7.03 -33.20
CA LEU A 213 -1.05 7.51 -31.83
C LEU A 213 -2.53 7.80 -31.59
N LEU A 214 -3.19 8.50 -32.52
CA LEU A 214 -4.61 8.79 -32.42
C LEU A 214 -5.45 7.51 -32.35
N LEU A 215 -5.18 6.54 -33.23
CA LEU A 215 -5.89 5.26 -33.21
C LEU A 215 -5.71 4.52 -31.86
N LEU A 216 -4.47 4.41 -31.37
CA LEU A 216 -4.22 3.80 -30.07
C LEU A 216 -4.88 4.59 -28.95
N GLY A 217 -4.83 5.93 -29.02
CA GLY A 217 -5.49 6.82 -28.07
C GLY A 217 -6.98 6.60 -27.99
N VAL A 218 -7.66 6.48 -29.15
CA VAL A 218 -9.09 6.18 -29.20
C VAL A 218 -9.40 4.81 -28.60
N ILE A 219 -8.60 3.78 -28.95
CA ILE A 219 -8.77 2.41 -28.39
C ILE A 219 -8.66 2.40 -26.87
N VAL A 220 -7.80 3.22 -26.28
CA VAL A 220 -7.64 3.35 -24.83
C VAL A 220 -8.73 4.23 -24.21
N ALA A 221 -9.02 5.36 -24.85
CA ALA A 221 -9.92 6.38 -24.31
C ALA A 221 -11.38 5.88 -24.23
N LEU A 222 -11.85 5.13 -25.20
CA LEU A 222 -13.24 4.67 -25.24
C LEU A 222 -13.61 3.79 -24.02
N PRO A 223 -12.89 2.67 -23.72
CA PRO A 223 -13.23 1.86 -22.54
C PRO A 223 -12.96 2.59 -21.23
N LEU A 224 -11.92 3.44 -21.18
CA LEU A 224 -11.60 4.21 -19.98
C LEU A 224 -12.68 5.27 -19.71
N ALA A 225 -13.16 5.97 -20.75
CA ALA A 225 -14.26 6.92 -20.65
C ALA A 225 -15.55 6.20 -20.22
N ALA A 226 -15.86 5.06 -20.81
CA ALA A 226 -17.03 4.27 -20.42
C ALA A 226 -17.02 3.88 -18.95
N ALA A 227 -15.83 3.58 -18.39
CA ALA A 227 -15.68 3.19 -16.99
C ALA A 227 -15.65 4.40 -16.03
N LEU A 228 -15.07 5.54 -16.44
CA LEU A 228 -14.83 6.67 -15.55
C LEU A 228 -15.85 7.81 -15.70
N LEU A 229 -16.47 7.96 -16.87
CA LEU A 229 -17.38 9.08 -17.10
C LEU A 229 -18.62 9.03 -16.18
N PRO A 230 -19.29 7.89 -15.95
CA PRO A 230 -20.42 7.85 -15.04
C PRO A 230 -20.06 8.33 -13.62
N PRO A 231 -19.06 7.78 -12.91
CA PRO A 231 -18.72 8.25 -11.58
C PRO A 231 -18.17 9.68 -11.55
N LEU A 232 -17.47 10.12 -12.60
CA LEU A 232 -17.01 11.51 -12.69
C LEU A 232 -18.18 12.50 -12.80
N LEU A 233 -19.19 12.21 -13.62
CA LEU A 233 -20.36 13.07 -13.77
C LEU A 233 -21.22 13.10 -12.51
N ASN A 234 -21.34 11.96 -11.81
CA ASN A 234 -22.17 11.86 -10.64
C ASN A 234 -21.54 12.52 -9.39
N ASP A 235 -20.20 12.50 -9.28
CA ASP A 235 -19.50 12.88 -8.05
C ASP A 235 -18.47 14.02 -8.25
N MET A 236 -18.60 14.82 -9.32
CA MET A 236 -17.67 15.94 -9.61
C MET A 236 -17.53 16.92 -8.42
N GLY A 237 -18.66 17.23 -7.75
CA GLY A 237 -18.64 18.12 -6.58
C GLY A 237 -17.80 17.56 -5.42
N ALA A 238 -17.91 16.26 -5.16
CA ALA A 238 -17.13 15.60 -4.11
C ALA A 238 -15.64 15.53 -4.45
N LEU A 239 -15.29 15.40 -5.74
CA LEU A 239 -13.91 15.46 -6.22
C LEU A 239 -13.31 16.85 -6.05
N ALA A 240 -14.06 17.89 -6.42
CA ALA A 240 -13.63 19.29 -6.28
C ALA A 240 -13.41 19.68 -4.81
N ALA A 241 -14.31 19.27 -3.91
CA ALA A 241 -14.21 19.56 -2.49
C ALA A 241 -12.95 18.95 -1.83
N LYS A 242 -12.36 17.93 -2.42
CA LYS A 242 -11.13 17.29 -1.92
C LYS A 242 -9.83 17.94 -2.40
N SER A 243 -9.88 18.90 -3.30
CA SER A 243 -8.69 19.58 -3.82
C SER A 243 -8.20 20.77 -2.98
N GLU A 244 -8.83 21.06 -1.85
CA GLU A 244 -8.58 22.30 -1.08
C GLU A 244 -7.62 22.14 0.11
N THR A 245 -6.99 21.01 0.29
CA THR A 245 -6.19 20.73 1.48
C THR A 245 -4.70 20.99 1.31
N GLY A 246 -4.28 22.24 1.51
CA GLY A 246 -2.88 22.59 1.73
C GLY A 246 -1.91 22.41 0.55
N TYR A 247 -0.83 23.16 0.56
CA TYR A 247 0.17 23.16 -0.51
C TYR A 247 1.36 22.24 -0.19
N VAL A 248 1.87 21.56 -1.21
CA VAL A 248 3.11 20.79 -1.13
C VAL A 248 4.28 21.74 -0.90
N THR A 249 5.05 21.53 0.16
CA THR A 249 6.25 22.30 0.47
C THR A 249 7.50 21.57 0.01
N VAL A 250 8.63 22.27 -0.10
CA VAL A 250 9.94 21.65 -0.36
C VAL A 250 10.26 20.59 0.69
N HIS A 251 9.90 20.87 1.95
CA HIS A 251 10.08 19.91 3.04
C HIS A 251 9.21 18.65 2.84
N SER A 252 7.94 18.80 2.45
CA SER A 252 7.07 17.66 2.11
C SER A 252 7.66 16.80 0.99
N VAL A 253 8.19 17.41 -0.07
CA VAL A 253 8.84 16.70 -1.19
C VAL A 253 10.09 15.97 -0.72
N TYR A 254 10.94 16.63 0.06
CA TYR A 254 12.15 16.02 0.60
C TYR A 254 11.84 14.79 1.46
N ARG A 255 10.92 14.93 2.41
CA ARG A 255 10.51 13.84 3.31
C ARG A 255 9.78 12.72 2.57
N ALA A 256 8.90 13.05 1.63
CA ALA A 256 8.23 12.06 0.79
C ALA A 256 9.24 11.25 -0.05
N SER A 257 10.27 11.91 -0.57
CA SER A 257 11.32 11.24 -1.33
C SER A 257 12.16 10.30 -0.44
N MET A 258 12.46 10.71 0.79
CA MET A 258 13.12 9.85 1.77
C MET A 258 12.29 8.61 2.12
N LEU A 259 10.99 8.79 2.38
CA LEU A 259 10.06 7.68 2.62
C LEU A 259 9.98 6.73 1.43
N ALA A 260 9.84 7.27 0.21
CA ALA A 260 9.78 6.47 -1.01
C ALA A 260 11.03 5.61 -1.20
N LEU A 261 12.21 6.14 -0.88
CA LEU A 261 13.47 5.42 -0.94
C LEU A 261 13.75 4.53 0.29
N GLY A 262 12.90 4.59 1.31
CA GLY A 262 13.02 3.79 2.52
C GLY A 262 14.16 4.21 3.46
N VAL A 263 14.52 5.50 3.45
CA VAL A 263 15.59 6.07 4.26
C VAL A 263 15.08 7.24 5.09
N HIS A 264 15.68 7.47 6.25
CA HIS A 264 15.34 8.60 7.14
C HIS A 264 16.53 9.50 7.48
N GLN A 265 17.70 9.20 6.91
CA GLN A 265 18.93 9.98 7.09
C GLN A 265 19.35 10.61 5.77
N ALA A 266 19.89 11.82 5.85
CA ALA A 266 20.30 12.59 4.67
C ALA A 266 21.42 11.91 3.86
N LEU A 267 22.38 11.24 4.51
CA LEU A 267 23.50 10.61 3.82
C LEU A 267 23.07 9.45 2.91
N PRO A 268 22.35 8.40 3.37
CA PRO A 268 21.88 7.34 2.46
C PRO A 268 20.93 7.87 1.39
N PHE A 269 20.11 8.88 1.70
CA PHE A 269 19.27 9.55 0.72
C PHE A 269 20.09 10.18 -0.41
N THR A 270 21.10 10.98 -0.07
CA THR A 270 21.97 11.64 -1.05
C THR A 270 22.74 10.61 -1.89
N VAL A 271 23.23 9.53 -1.27
CA VAL A 271 23.92 8.45 -1.98
C VAL A 271 23.00 7.78 -3.00
N LEU A 272 21.75 7.43 -2.61
CA LEU A 272 20.79 6.83 -3.53
C LEU A 272 20.42 7.76 -4.70
N LEU A 273 20.25 9.05 -4.43
CA LEU A 273 20.01 10.05 -5.49
C LEU A 273 21.20 10.18 -6.43
N ALA A 274 22.42 10.24 -5.89
CA ALA A 274 23.65 10.31 -6.70
C ALA A 274 23.81 9.06 -7.58
N LEU A 275 23.55 7.87 -7.04
CA LEU A 275 23.54 6.62 -7.79
C LEU A 275 22.44 6.62 -8.88
N SER A 276 21.24 7.12 -8.58
CA SER A 276 20.16 7.26 -9.57
C SER A 276 20.57 8.21 -10.70
N GLY A 277 21.19 9.35 -10.38
CA GLY A 277 21.71 10.29 -11.36
C GLY A 277 22.83 9.69 -12.24
N LEU A 278 23.77 8.99 -11.63
CA LEU A 278 24.85 8.30 -12.34
C LEU A 278 24.30 7.19 -13.27
N GLY A 279 23.36 6.42 -12.79
CA GLY A 279 22.73 5.36 -13.59
C GLY A 279 21.90 5.93 -14.73
N ALA A 280 21.13 6.98 -14.50
CA ALA A 280 20.40 7.70 -15.54
C ALA A 280 21.35 8.26 -16.61
N TRP A 281 22.49 8.83 -16.18
CA TRP A 281 23.54 9.30 -17.09
C TRP A 281 24.18 8.16 -17.89
N SER A 282 24.52 7.04 -17.24
CA SER A 282 25.03 5.85 -17.92
C SER A 282 24.05 5.35 -19.00
N TRP A 283 22.77 5.32 -18.63
CA TRP A 283 21.72 4.89 -19.54
C TRP A 283 21.46 5.89 -20.66
N TRP A 284 21.51 7.19 -20.37
CA TRP A 284 21.42 8.26 -21.37
C TRP A 284 22.43 8.07 -22.50
N ARG A 285 23.67 7.73 -22.17
CA ARG A 285 24.71 7.46 -23.16
C ARG A 285 24.42 6.27 -24.08
N ARG A 286 23.60 5.33 -23.66
CA ARG A 286 23.23 4.13 -24.42
C ARG A 286 21.88 4.29 -25.11
N GLU A 287 20.93 4.93 -24.46
CA GLU A 287 19.54 4.99 -24.89
C GLU A 287 18.86 6.28 -24.39
N ALA A 288 19.36 7.43 -24.89
CA ALA A 288 18.90 8.76 -24.46
C ALA A 288 17.37 8.95 -24.58
N GLN A 289 16.78 8.36 -25.64
CA GLN A 289 15.33 8.45 -25.84
C GLN A 289 14.52 7.79 -24.73
N PHE A 290 14.97 6.65 -24.19
CA PHE A 290 14.29 5.98 -23.08
C PHE A 290 14.38 6.81 -21.80
N VAL A 291 15.57 7.35 -21.49
CA VAL A 291 15.75 8.17 -20.30
C VAL A 291 14.93 9.46 -20.39
N ALA A 292 14.99 10.15 -21.53
CA ALA A 292 14.16 11.36 -21.76
C ALA A 292 12.67 11.05 -21.59
N TYR A 293 12.20 9.95 -22.17
CA TYR A 293 10.82 9.49 -22.08
C TYR A 293 10.41 9.25 -20.62
N VAL A 294 11.18 8.46 -19.87
CA VAL A 294 10.87 8.14 -18.46
C VAL A 294 10.93 9.39 -17.58
N VAL A 295 11.98 10.19 -17.70
CA VAL A 295 12.14 11.43 -16.91
C VAL A 295 11.00 12.40 -17.16
N THR A 296 10.58 12.56 -18.43
CA THR A 296 9.45 13.42 -18.77
C THR A 296 8.15 12.91 -18.14
N ILE A 297 7.87 11.61 -18.22
CA ILE A 297 6.66 11.03 -17.61
C ILE A 297 6.65 11.26 -16.10
N VAL A 298 7.76 10.94 -15.42
CA VAL A 298 7.87 11.10 -13.96
C VAL A 298 7.73 12.58 -13.55
N ALA A 299 8.39 13.48 -14.27
CA ALA A 299 8.33 14.91 -13.97
C ALA A 299 6.91 15.48 -14.17
N VAL A 300 6.24 15.12 -15.28
CA VAL A 300 4.86 15.56 -15.54
C VAL A 300 3.89 14.95 -14.54
N ALA A 301 4.04 13.69 -14.19
CA ALA A 301 3.18 13.06 -13.20
C ALA A 301 3.36 13.70 -11.81
N ALA A 302 4.59 13.99 -11.39
CA ALA A 302 4.85 14.74 -10.16
C ALA A 302 4.24 16.15 -10.20
N GLY A 303 4.43 16.87 -11.29
CA GLY A 303 3.81 18.18 -11.52
C GLY A 303 2.29 18.14 -11.48
N ALA A 304 1.68 17.11 -12.08
CA ALA A 304 0.23 16.92 -12.08
C ALA A 304 -0.31 16.67 -10.67
N VAL A 305 0.37 15.85 -9.85
CA VAL A 305 0.01 15.65 -8.43
C VAL A 305 0.10 16.96 -7.65
N MET A 306 1.16 17.74 -7.87
CA MET A 306 1.34 19.04 -7.22
C MET A 306 0.29 20.06 -7.63
N LEU A 307 -0.14 20.05 -8.89
CA LEU A 307 -1.16 20.96 -9.41
C LEU A 307 -2.59 20.57 -9.05
N ALA A 308 -2.86 19.26 -8.99
CA ALA A 308 -4.19 18.74 -8.64
C ALA A 308 -4.54 18.87 -7.16
N HIS A 309 -3.55 19.12 -6.31
CA HIS A 309 -3.71 19.24 -4.85
C HIS A 309 -4.65 18.19 -4.24
N PRO A 310 -4.46 16.89 -4.48
CA PRO A 310 -5.34 15.88 -3.88
C PRO A 310 -5.28 15.95 -2.36
N ALA A 311 -6.35 15.53 -1.70
CA ALA A 311 -6.47 15.60 -0.25
C ALA A 311 -5.22 15.05 0.45
N TRP A 312 -4.75 15.77 1.47
CA TRP A 312 -3.59 15.41 2.29
C TRP A 312 -2.25 15.35 1.55
N VAL A 313 -2.13 15.88 0.34
CA VAL A 313 -0.90 15.84 -0.48
C VAL A 313 0.30 16.54 0.18
N GLN A 314 0.06 17.49 1.07
CA GLN A 314 1.11 18.15 1.89
C GLN A 314 1.77 17.18 2.87
N ASN A 315 1.10 16.07 3.22
CA ASN A 315 1.64 15.02 4.06
C ASN A 315 2.66 14.19 3.26
N PRO A 316 3.90 14.02 3.76
CA PRO A 316 4.93 13.27 3.05
C PRO A 316 4.55 11.83 2.69
N GLY A 317 3.85 11.12 3.56
CA GLY A 317 3.39 9.75 3.30
C GLY A 317 2.39 9.69 2.17
N THR A 318 1.43 10.63 2.14
CA THR A 318 0.43 10.75 1.06
C THR A 318 1.09 11.13 -0.27
N LEU A 319 2.02 12.07 -0.26
CA LEU A 319 2.76 12.44 -1.47
C LEU A 319 3.61 11.28 -1.99
N ALA A 320 4.30 10.55 -1.10
CA ALA A 320 5.09 9.39 -1.47
C ALA A 320 4.24 8.30 -2.13
N ARG A 321 3.05 8.01 -1.60
CA ARG A 321 2.15 7.00 -2.19
C ARG A 321 1.60 7.41 -3.57
N TYR A 322 1.34 8.70 -3.81
CA TYR A 322 0.89 9.19 -5.11
C TYR A 322 1.99 9.16 -6.16
N LEU A 323 3.26 9.31 -5.74
CA LEU A 323 4.42 9.23 -6.62
C LEU A 323 5.04 7.83 -6.71
N GLN A 324 4.49 6.85 -6.00
CA GLN A 324 5.01 5.49 -5.97
C GLN A 324 5.17 4.84 -7.36
N PRO A 325 4.31 5.08 -8.38
CA PRO A 325 4.54 4.53 -9.72
C PRO A 325 5.85 4.98 -10.38
N SER A 326 6.46 6.08 -9.91
CA SER A 326 7.79 6.53 -10.37
C SER A 326 8.94 5.71 -9.78
N LEU A 327 8.73 5.09 -8.62
CA LEU A 327 9.79 4.48 -7.82
C LEU A 327 10.49 3.30 -8.54
N PRO A 328 9.82 2.40 -9.29
CA PRO A 328 10.50 1.38 -10.06
C PRO A 328 11.57 1.94 -11.01
N PHE A 329 11.31 3.08 -11.66
CA PHE A 329 12.25 3.72 -12.58
C PHE A 329 13.42 4.36 -11.84
N LEU A 330 13.17 5.03 -10.72
CA LEU A 330 14.22 5.61 -9.89
C LEU A 330 15.15 4.54 -9.33
N LEU A 331 14.60 3.43 -8.84
CA LEU A 331 15.37 2.29 -8.35
C LEU A 331 16.11 1.54 -9.48
N LEU A 332 15.57 1.52 -10.70
CA LEU A 332 16.27 1.00 -11.88
C LEU A 332 17.54 1.82 -12.17
N PHE A 333 17.42 3.14 -12.16
CA PHE A 333 18.58 4.01 -12.34
C PHE A 333 19.57 3.90 -11.18
N ALA A 334 19.10 3.80 -9.93
CA ALA A 334 19.97 3.56 -8.78
C ALA A 334 20.76 2.24 -8.93
N ALA A 335 20.09 1.17 -9.34
CA ALA A 335 20.71 -0.14 -9.58
C ALA A 335 21.76 -0.09 -10.70
N GLU A 336 21.49 0.65 -11.77
CA GLU A 336 22.48 0.89 -12.83
C GLU A 336 23.68 1.67 -12.30
N GLY A 337 23.45 2.71 -11.49
CA GLY A 337 24.52 3.46 -10.84
C GLY A 337 25.41 2.58 -9.99
N VAL A 338 24.82 1.69 -9.19
CA VAL A 338 25.57 0.67 -8.43
C VAL A 338 26.40 -0.22 -9.37
N ALA A 339 25.78 -0.73 -10.44
CA ALA A 339 26.49 -1.59 -11.40
C ALA A 339 27.67 -0.87 -12.07
N VAL A 340 27.55 0.42 -12.38
CA VAL A 340 28.61 1.26 -12.95
C VAL A 340 29.75 1.46 -11.94
N VAL A 341 29.46 1.86 -10.71
CA VAL A 341 30.47 2.08 -9.64
C VAL A 341 31.24 0.80 -9.37
N LEU A 342 30.55 -0.33 -9.29
CA LEU A 342 31.19 -1.60 -8.97
C LEU A 342 31.84 -2.29 -10.18
N SER A 343 31.72 -1.75 -11.40
CA SER A 343 32.09 -2.41 -12.66
C SER A 343 33.51 -2.93 -12.72
N ARG A 344 34.46 -2.28 -12.04
CA ARG A 344 35.88 -2.61 -12.01
C ARG A 344 36.27 -3.70 -11.01
N LEU A 345 35.35 -4.08 -10.10
CA LEU A 345 35.62 -5.08 -9.07
C LEU A 345 35.41 -6.51 -9.59
N ALA A 346 35.99 -7.48 -8.92
CA ALA A 346 35.75 -8.89 -9.20
C ALA A 346 34.27 -9.26 -8.97
N LEU A 347 33.76 -10.20 -9.75
CA LEU A 347 32.32 -10.57 -9.76
C LEU A 347 31.78 -10.92 -8.37
N ALA A 348 32.48 -11.78 -7.62
CA ALA A 348 32.07 -12.18 -6.28
C ALA A 348 32.01 -11.00 -5.32
N VAL A 349 32.99 -10.08 -5.42
CA VAL A 349 33.03 -8.86 -4.59
C VAL A 349 31.83 -7.95 -4.92
N ARG A 350 31.50 -7.78 -6.21
CA ARG A 350 30.33 -6.98 -6.62
C ARG A 350 29.05 -7.56 -6.05
N ALA A 351 28.83 -8.85 -6.20
CA ALA A 351 27.65 -9.52 -5.69
C ALA A 351 27.55 -9.41 -4.16
N ALA A 352 28.67 -9.63 -3.46
CA ALA A 352 28.73 -9.49 -2.00
C ALA A 352 28.42 -8.05 -1.56
N ILE A 353 28.97 -7.03 -2.22
CA ILE A 353 28.68 -5.62 -1.91
C ILE A 353 27.19 -5.31 -2.13
N VAL A 354 26.58 -5.78 -3.21
CA VAL A 354 25.15 -5.55 -3.47
C VAL A 354 24.28 -6.16 -2.37
N VAL A 355 24.56 -7.40 -1.96
CA VAL A 355 23.80 -8.07 -0.89
C VAL A 355 24.04 -7.37 0.46
N PHE A 356 25.30 -7.02 0.78
CA PHE A 356 25.63 -6.33 2.02
C PHE A 356 25.03 -4.92 2.08
N ALA A 357 25.10 -4.15 1.00
CA ALA A 357 24.51 -2.81 0.94
C ALA A 357 22.97 -2.87 1.05
N ALA A 358 22.33 -3.88 0.45
CA ALA A 358 20.90 -4.11 0.62
C ALA A 358 20.54 -4.47 2.07
N ALA A 359 21.34 -5.32 2.72
CA ALA A 359 21.16 -5.66 4.14
C ALA A 359 21.38 -4.44 5.05
N ALA A 360 22.37 -3.62 4.75
CA ALA A 360 22.63 -2.37 5.48
C ALA A 360 21.49 -1.35 5.30
N LEU A 361 20.96 -1.19 4.08
CA LEU A 361 19.82 -0.34 3.79
C LEU A 361 18.55 -0.84 4.50
N PHE A 362 18.33 -2.15 4.47
CA PHE A 362 17.23 -2.80 5.20
C PHE A 362 17.33 -2.52 6.70
N HIS A 363 18.51 -2.66 7.28
CA HIS A 363 18.74 -2.48 8.72
C HIS A 363 18.67 -1.00 9.14
N ALA A 364 19.10 -0.08 8.30
CA ALA A 364 19.05 1.36 8.56
C ALA A 364 17.65 1.96 8.40
N GLY A 365 16.74 1.24 7.75
CA GLY A 365 15.36 1.65 7.53
C GLY A 365 14.38 1.08 8.57
N PRO A 366 13.07 1.17 8.35
CA PRO A 366 12.04 0.67 9.27
C PRO A 366 11.86 -0.84 9.25
N MET A 367 12.52 -1.56 8.34
CA MET A 367 12.29 -2.99 8.10
C MET A 367 12.67 -3.92 9.26
N PRO A 368 13.66 -3.64 10.14
CA PRO A 368 13.88 -4.48 11.32
C PRO A 368 12.66 -4.55 12.25
N GLY A 369 11.99 -3.42 12.48
CA GLY A 369 10.74 -3.38 13.24
C GLY A 369 9.63 -4.21 12.59
N TYR A 370 9.58 -4.22 11.27
CA TYR A 370 8.67 -5.06 10.51
C TYR A 370 8.85 -6.55 10.76
N LEU A 371 10.08 -7.05 10.85
CA LEU A 371 10.34 -8.47 11.13
C LEU A 371 9.90 -8.88 12.53
N TYR A 372 9.98 -7.95 13.47
CA TYR A 372 9.53 -8.19 14.83
C TYR A 372 8.00 -8.23 14.92
N TRP A 373 7.33 -7.26 14.31
CA TRP A 373 5.88 -7.22 14.21
C TRP A 373 5.43 -6.39 12.99
N PRO A 374 4.79 -6.99 11.98
CA PRO A 374 4.43 -6.30 10.73
C PRO A 374 3.57 -5.04 10.89
N ASN A 375 2.77 -4.96 11.95
CA ASN A 375 1.96 -3.77 12.22
C ASN A 375 2.77 -2.52 12.41
N GLN A 376 4.01 -2.62 12.88
CA GLN A 376 4.84 -1.45 13.11
C GLN A 376 5.09 -0.65 11.84
N LEU A 377 4.99 -1.28 10.68
CA LEU A 377 5.03 -0.55 9.42
C LEU A 377 3.75 0.24 9.15
N MET A 378 2.61 -0.25 9.59
CA MET A 378 1.30 0.27 9.21
C MET A 378 0.71 1.17 10.29
N GLY A 379 0.80 0.79 11.57
CA GLY A 379 0.36 1.61 12.69
C GLY A 379 1.38 2.64 13.17
N HIS A 380 2.61 2.60 12.66
CA HIS A 380 3.66 3.49 13.11
C HIS A 380 3.75 4.74 12.23
N PRO A 381 4.10 5.91 12.80
CA PRO A 381 4.35 7.17 12.09
C PRO A 381 5.21 7.07 10.83
N TYR A 382 6.09 6.08 10.77
CA TYR A 382 7.00 5.86 9.65
C TYR A 382 6.33 5.78 8.28
N PHE A 383 5.12 5.25 8.22
CA PHE A 383 4.45 5.02 6.94
C PHE A 383 3.21 5.86 6.74
N GLN A 384 2.58 6.30 7.82
CA GLN A 384 1.36 7.07 7.68
C GLN A 384 1.62 8.50 7.24
N ALA A 385 2.73 9.08 7.67
CA ALA A 385 2.98 10.48 7.39
C ALA A 385 4.43 10.87 7.27
N ASP A 386 5.22 10.59 8.25
CA ASP A 386 6.62 10.93 8.35
C ASP A 386 7.18 10.41 9.67
N TYR A 387 8.50 10.49 9.80
CA TYR A 387 9.21 10.38 11.08
C TYR A 387 9.01 11.62 11.96
N ASP A 388 8.52 12.71 11.39
CA ASP A 388 8.23 13.95 12.11
C ASP A 388 6.77 13.95 12.57
N PRO A 389 6.50 13.99 13.89
CA PRO A 389 5.13 14.03 14.42
C PRO A 389 4.27 15.17 13.87
N ALA A 390 4.87 16.31 13.49
CA ALA A 390 4.14 17.44 12.92
C ALA A 390 3.47 17.12 11.58
N PHE A 391 3.95 16.11 10.87
CA PHE A 391 3.40 15.68 9.58
C PHE A 391 2.61 14.38 9.66
N ASN A 392 2.55 13.75 10.83
CA ASN A 392 1.81 12.53 11.01
C ASN A 392 0.36 12.85 11.42
N PRO A 393 -0.64 12.56 10.56
CA PRO A 393 -2.03 12.84 10.88
C PRO A 393 -2.51 12.12 12.15
N TYR A 394 -1.95 10.97 12.51
CA TYR A 394 -2.33 10.28 13.73
C TYR A 394 -1.97 11.05 15.00
N TYR A 395 -0.88 11.81 15.00
CA TYR A 395 -0.56 12.66 16.15
C TYR A 395 -1.40 13.92 16.24
N THR A 396 -1.92 14.40 15.10
CA THR A 396 -2.74 15.63 15.04
C THR A 396 -4.23 15.35 15.09
N LEU A 397 -4.67 14.23 14.49
CA LEU A 397 -6.09 13.85 14.41
C LEU A 397 -6.51 12.86 15.50
N LEU A 398 -5.56 12.08 16.00
CA LEU A 398 -5.76 11.11 17.07
C LEU A 398 -4.68 11.30 18.14
N PRO A 399 -4.76 12.33 18.97
CA PRO A 399 -3.99 12.33 20.20
C PRO A 399 -4.49 11.14 21.03
N THR A 400 -3.80 10.02 20.89
CA THR A 400 -4.16 8.77 21.55
C THR A 400 -4.02 8.84 23.07
N GLY A 401 -3.49 9.95 23.59
CA GLY A 401 -3.14 10.02 24.99
C GLY A 401 -2.07 8.99 25.37
N PRO A 402 -1.84 8.76 26.65
CA PRO A 402 -0.99 7.66 27.10
C PRO A 402 -1.65 6.33 26.74
N VAL A 403 -0.85 5.39 26.21
CA VAL A 403 -1.32 4.03 25.93
C VAL A 403 -1.80 3.38 27.23
N PRO A 404 -3.02 2.84 27.29
CA PRO A 404 -3.55 2.19 28.49
C PRO A 404 -2.65 1.09 29.04
N SER A 405 -2.56 0.99 30.36
CA SER A 405 -1.63 0.07 31.03
C SER A 405 -1.90 -1.40 30.70
N PHE A 406 -3.13 -1.75 30.36
CA PHE A 406 -3.50 -3.08 29.86
C PHE A 406 -2.67 -3.49 28.64
N TYR A 407 -2.53 -2.61 27.67
CA TYR A 407 -1.75 -2.91 26.47
C TYR A 407 -0.25 -3.02 26.73
N HIS A 408 0.29 -2.26 27.70
CA HIS A 408 1.67 -2.42 28.13
C HIS A 408 1.92 -3.78 28.81
N ARG A 409 0.95 -4.31 29.56
CA ARG A 409 1.03 -5.66 30.12
C ARG A 409 0.98 -6.72 29.02
N LEU A 410 0.10 -6.57 28.03
CA LEU A 410 0.04 -7.46 26.88
C LEU A 410 1.31 -7.42 26.03
N ALA A 411 1.99 -6.29 25.96
CA ALA A 411 3.26 -6.13 25.24
C ALA A 411 4.40 -6.99 25.81
N GLN A 412 4.30 -7.42 27.07
CA GLN A 412 5.26 -8.30 27.72
C GLN A 412 5.09 -9.78 27.30
N LEU A 413 3.93 -10.12 26.73
CA LEU A 413 3.67 -11.47 26.24
C LEU A 413 4.32 -11.67 24.86
N PRO A 414 4.59 -12.93 24.45
CA PRO A 414 5.01 -13.21 23.08
C PRO A 414 4.03 -12.66 22.05
N ALA A 415 4.55 -12.06 21.00
CA ALA A 415 3.73 -11.46 19.93
C ALA A 415 2.78 -12.49 19.31
N GLY A 416 1.50 -12.12 19.12
CA GLY A 416 0.47 -12.99 18.57
C GLY A 416 0.08 -14.16 19.47
N SER A 417 0.45 -14.12 20.75
CA SER A 417 0.09 -15.19 21.68
C SER A 417 -1.36 -15.13 22.14
N VAL A 418 -2.01 -13.99 22.14
CA VAL A 418 -3.41 -13.81 22.51
C VAL A 418 -4.21 -13.12 21.42
N MET A 419 -5.54 -13.31 21.44
CA MET A 419 -6.48 -12.66 20.56
C MET A 419 -7.42 -11.76 21.36
N LEU A 420 -7.45 -10.48 21.01
CA LEU A 420 -8.35 -9.49 21.56
C LEU A 420 -9.56 -9.32 20.66
N VAL A 421 -10.70 -9.00 21.24
CA VAL A 421 -11.86 -8.40 20.57
C VAL A 421 -11.99 -7.01 21.12
N GLU A 422 -11.73 -6.01 20.27
CA GLU A 422 -11.87 -4.59 20.60
C GLU A 422 -13.27 -4.12 20.25
N ALA A 423 -14.00 -3.61 21.21
CA ALA A 423 -15.40 -3.21 21.06
C ALA A 423 -15.75 -1.98 21.92
N PRO A 424 -16.69 -1.13 21.48
CA PRO A 424 -17.32 -1.12 20.17
C PRO A 424 -16.35 -0.68 19.08
N TRP A 425 -16.54 -1.16 17.87
CA TRP A 425 -15.79 -0.73 16.71
C TRP A 425 -16.72 -0.07 15.70
N SER A 426 -16.32 1.11 15.21
CA SER A 426 -17.10 1.83 14.22
C SER A 426 -16.53 1.62 12.81
N ILE A 427 -17.34 1.08 11.90
CA ILE A 427 -17.00 0.98 10.47
C ILE A 427 -16.90 2.37 9.82
N VAL A 428 -17.53 3.38 10.41
CA VAL A 428 -17.53 4.75 9.89
C VAL A 428 -16.26 5.49 10.33
N SER A 429 -15.70 5.13 11.49
CA SER A 429 -14.45 5.67 11.98
C SER A 429 -13.28 4.82 11.52
N TYR A 430 -12.65 5.21 10.45
CA TYR A 430 -11.43 4.58 9.93
C TYR A 430 -10.16 5.03 10.66
N GLN A 431 -10.28 5.84 11.69
CA GLN A 431 -9.18 6.40 12.47
C GLN A 431 -9.20 5.88 13.92
N ASP A 432 -9.75 4.70 14.14
CA ASP A 432 -9.77 4.09 15.47
C ASP A 432 -8.34 3.79 15.94
N PRO A 433 -7.99 4.12 17.20
CA PRO A 433 -6.62 4.01 17.71
C PRO A 433 -6.19 2.57 18.03
N GLU A 434 -7.09 1.62 18.05
CA GLU A 434 -6.82 0.21 18.32
C GLU A 434 -5.75 -0.36 17.40
N GLN A 435 -5.69 0.11 16.15
CA GLN A 435 -4.62 -0.22 15.21
C GLN A 435 -3.24 0.27 15.70
N LEU A 436 -3.17 1.44 16.37
CA LEU A 436 -1.95 1.95 16.97
C LEU A 436 -1.58 1.15 18.22
N TYR A 437 -2.55 0.78 19.03
CA TYR A 437 -2.32 -0.07 20.20
C TYR A 437 -1.86 -1.46 19.81
N GLN A 438 -2.35 -2.01 18.69
CA GLN A 438 -1.85 -3.28 18.17
C GLN A 438 -0.35 -3.22 17.86
N ALA A 439 0.18 -2.09 17.40
CA ALA A 439 1.61 -1.90 17.22
C ALA A 439 2.39 -1.96 18.56
N VAL A 440 1.77 -1.53 19.65
CA VAL A 440 2.38 -1.58 21.01
C VAL A 440 2.32 -2.99 21.58
N HIS A 441 1.13 -3.58 21.68
CA HIS A 441 0.96 -4.86 22.38
C HIS A 441 1.26 -6.08 21.49
N ARG A 442 1.26 -5.96 20.17
CA ARG A 442 1.62 -7.00 19.18
C ARG A 442 0.80 -8.28 19.28
N GLN A 443 -0.44 -8.18 19.72
CA GLN A 443 -1.37 -9.28 19.80
C GLN A 443 -2.38 -9.24 18.66
N PHE A 444 -3.05 -10.35 18.37
CA PHE A 444 -4.12 -10.37 17.38
C PHE A 444 -5.32 -9.56 17.86
N VAL A 445 -5.89 -8.76 16.96
CA VAL A 445 -7.10 -7.97 17.20
C VAL A 445 -8.19 -8.41 16.24
N LYS A 446 -9.40 -8.52 16.77
CA LYS A 446 -10.63 -8.70 16.00
C LYS A 446 -11.63 -7.62 16.39
N ILE A 447 -12.41 -7.22 15.41
CA ILE A 447 -13.41 -6.18 15.55
C ILE A 447 -14.60 -6.71 16.32
N GLY A 448 -15.00 -5.99 17.38
CA GLY A 448 -16.15 -6.28 18.21
C GLY A 448 -17.35 -5.41 17.86
N MET A 449 -18.47 -6.01 17.47
CA MET A 449 -19.76 -5.34 17.28
C MET A 449 -20.66 -5.58 18.48
N VAL A 450 -21.18 -4.51 19.03
CA VAL A 450 -21.94 -4.53 20.29
C VAL A 450 -23.46 -4.42 20.12
N ALA A 451 -23.92 -4.16 18.91
CA ALA A 451 -25.34 -4.13 18.62
C ALA A 451 -25.93 -5.55 18.52
N PRO A 452 -27.17 -5.79 18.95
CA PRO A 452 -28.10 -4.82 19.58
C PRO A 452 -27.93 -4.66 21.10
N GLU A 453 -27.01 -5.39 21.74
CA GLU A 453 -26.93 -5.54 23.21
C GLU A 453 -26.68 -4.21 23.93
N CYS A 454 -25.91 -3.30 23.32
CA CYS A 454 -25.57 -1.99 23.88
C CYS A 454 -26.41 -0.85 23.30
N GLY A 455 -27.58 -1.14 22.78
CA GLY A 455 -28.54 -0.10 22.39
C GLY A 455 -28.10 0.77 21.21
N MET A 456 -27.30 0.24 20.29
CA MET A 456 -26.84 0.99 19.13
C MET A 456 -27.99 1.46 18.23
N PRO A 457 -27.85 2.64 17.58
CA PRO A 457 -28.80 3.08 16.59
C PRO A 457 -29.05 2.04 15.49
N PRO A 458 -30.26 1.97 14.93
CA PRO A 458 -30.60 0.98 13.90
C PRO A 458 -29.65 0.97 12.70
N ALA A 459 -29.09 2.12 12.35
CA ALA A 459 -28.09 2.25 11.30
C ALA A 459 -26.84 1.41 11.55
N TYR A 460 -26.40 1.29 12.81
CA TYR A 460 -25.25 0.44 13.19
C TYR A 460 -25.64 -1.01 13.44
N GLY A 461 -26.85 -1.26 13.92
CA GLY A 461 -27.36 -2.61 14.12
C GLY A 461 -27.49 -3.42 12.83
N GLN A 462 -27.53 -2.73 11.70
CA GLN A 462 -27.54 -3.37 10.38
C GLN A 462 -26.13 -3.72 9.87
N TYR A 463 -25.09 -3.21 10.49
CA TYR A 463 -23.70 -3.49 10.14
C TYR A 463 -23.13 -4.61 11.01
N PRO A 464 -22.39 -5.46 10.46
CA PRO A 464 -22.07 -5.90 9.11
C PRO A 464 -22.79 -7.18 8.69
N GLU A 465 -23.96 -7.47 9.23
CA GLU A 465 -24.69 -8.71 8.99
C GLU A 465 -25.97 -8.52 8.19
N THR A 466 -25.97 -7.67 7.20
CA THR A 466 -26.92 -7.89 6.12
C THR A 466 -26.62 -9.25 5.49
N ARG A 467 -27.61 -9.96 4.98
CA ARG A 467 -27.43 -11.19 4.19
C ARG A 467 -26.40 -11.02 3.07
N GLU A 468 -26.09 -9.78 2.72
CA GLU A 468 -25.26 -9.37 1.61
C GLU A 468 -23.80 -9.09 1.97
N MET A 469 -23.46 -8.84 3.25
CA MET A 469 -22.11 -8.53 3.66
C MET A 469 -21.71 -9.35 4.90
N ARG A 470 -20.69 -10.17 4.75
CA ARG A 470 -20.11 -10.95 5.85
C ARG A 470 -18.68 -10.54 6.07
N LEU A 471 -18.42 -10.00 7.27
CA LEU A 471 -17.07 -9.79 7.79
C LEU A 471 -16.70 -11.03 8.62
N ARG A 472 -15.84 -11.88 8.08
CA ARG A 472 -15.38 -13.10 8.77
C ARG A 472 -14.64 -12.82 10.06
N GLU A 473 -14.01 -11.65 10.12
CA GLU A 473 -13.12 -11.24 11.19
C GLU A 473 -13.82 -10.46 12.31
N VAL A 474 -15.12 -10.21 12.13
CA VAL A 474 -15.94 -9.54 13.15
C VAL A 474 -16.41 -10.54 14.20
N ARG A 475 -16.46 -10.09 15.44
CA ARG A 475 -17.03 -10.80 16.58
C ARG A 475 -18.22 -10.04 17.11
N HIS A 476 -19.36 -10.71 17.21
CA HIS A 476 -20.59 -10.13 17.75
C HIS A 476 -20.67 -10.39 19.25
N LEU A 477 -20.99 -9.35 20.00
CA LEU A 477 -21.16 -9.43 21.44
C LEU A 477 -22.19 -10.51 21.82
N SER A 478 -23.32 -10.57 21.08
CA SER A 478 -24.34 -11.60 21.27
C SER A 478 -23.77 -13.03 21.17
N ALA A 479 -22.86 -13.28 20.23
CA ALA A 479 -22.22 -14.59 20.08
C ALA A 479 -21.24 -14.85 21.23
N ILE A 480 -20.46 -13.87 21.63
CA ILE A 480 -19.53 -13.96 22.77
C ILE A 480 -20.31 -14.29 24.06
N LEU A 481 -21.43 -13.59 24.30
CA LEU A 481 -22.27 -13.82 25.48
C LEU A 481 -22.95 -15.21 25.49
N ARG A 482 -23.08 -15.86 24.33
CA ARG A 482 -23.49 -17.27 24.21
C ARG A 482 -22.35 -18.27 24.34
N GLY A 483 -21.12 -17.82 24.59
CA GLY A 483 -19.93 -18.67 24.69
C GLY A 483 -19.26 -18.97 23.35
N GLU A 484 -19.63 -18.28 22.26
CA GLU A 484 -19.09 -18.48 20.92
C GLU A 484 -17.94 -17.51 20.61
N SER A 485 -16.91 -17.46 21.49
CA SER A 485 -15.81 -16.49 21.37
C SER A 485 -14.89 -16.71 20.15
N LYS A 486 -15.01 -17.83 19.44
CA LYS A 486 -14.19 -18.20 18.27
C LYS A 486 -12.69 -18.02 18.47
N GLY A 487 -12.19 -18.44 19.63
CA GLY A 487 -10.77 -18.39 19.98
C GLY A 487 -10.27 -17.04 20.48
N ALA A 488 -11.14 -16.07 20.74
CA ALA A 488 -10.75 -14.84 21.42
C ALA A 488 -10.41 -15.11 22.90
N ASP A 489 -9.36 -14.45 23.37
CA ASP A 489 -8.89 -14.55 24.75
C ASP A 489 -9.48 -13.44 25.62
N PHE A 490 -9.57 -12.22 25.10
CA PHE A 490 -10.08 -11.05 25.82
C PHE A 490 -11.13 -10.32 25.01
N LEU A 491 -12.14 -9.78 25.69
CA LEU A 491 -13.04 -8.74 25.20
C LEU A 491 -12.65 -7.43 25.88
N VAL A 492 -12.25 -6.45 25.10
CA VAL A 492 -11.94 -5.08 25.53
C VAL A 492 -13.14 -4.21 25.18
N MET A 493 -13.77 -3.62 26.19
CA MET A 493 -14.89 -2.69 26.03
C MET A 493 -14.40 -1.27 26.26
N HIS A 494 -14.31 -0.47 25.21
CA HIS A 494 -14.00 0.95 25.29
C HIS A 494 -15.22 1.72 25.77
N LEU A 495 -15.07 2.47 26.87
CA LEU A 495 -16.18 3.16 27.54
C LEU A 495 -16.53 4.48 26.86
N HIS A 496 -15.54 5.12 26.24
CA HIS A 496 -15.67 6.43 25.65
C HIS A 496 -15.11 6.44 24.23
N ALA A 497 -15.73 7.28 23.37
CA ALA A 497 -15.12 7.65 22.11
C ALA A 497 -13.84 8.47 22.35
N TRP A 498 -12.88 8.34 21.44
CA TRP A 498 -11.59 9.02 21.55
C TRP A 498 -11.76 10.54 21.53
N PRO A 499 -11.14 11.29 22.49
CA PRO A 499 -11.42 12.71 22.68
C PRO A 499 -11.08 13.63 21.50
N ALA A 500 -10.17 13.20 20.64
CA ALA A 500 -9.73 14.02 19.50
C ALA A 500 -10.54 13.81 18.24
N TYR A 501 -11.28 12.74 18.19
CA TYR A 501 -12.18 12.47 17.11
C TYR A 501 -13.52 13.07 17.51
N VAL A 502 -14.08 13.93 16.66
CA VAL A 502 -15.50 14.23 16.80
C VAL A 502 -16.17 12.88 16.85
N PRO A 503 -16.68 12.46 18.03
CA PRO A 503 -17.26 11.14 18.10
C PRO A 503 -18.29 11.08 16.99
N PRO A 504 -18.33 10.05 16.18
CA PRO A 504 -19.48 9.88 15.35
C PRO A 504 -20.65 10.05 16.29
N PRO A 505 -21.69 10.82 15.93
CA PRO A 505 -22.85 11.04 16.80
C PRO A 505 -23.49 9.73 17.29
N GLU A 506 -22.84 8.65 17.04
CA GLU A 506 -23.25 7.27 17.04
C GLU A 506 -22.31 6.35 17.84
N TRP A 507 -21.32 6.88 18.59
CA TRP A 507 -20.57 6.01 19.52
C TRP A 507 -21.54 5.49 20.58
N PRO A 508 -21.67 4.16 20.72
CA PRO A 508 -22.64 3.59 21.62
C PRO A 508 -22.27 3.90 23.07
N ASP A 509 -23.26 4.27 23.87
CA ASP A 509 -23.12 4.23 25.32
C ASP A 509 -23.11 2.77 25.77
N VAL A 510 -21.91 2.25 26.00
CA VAL A 510 -21.73 0.87 26.47
C VAL A 510 -22.02 0.71 27.95
N SER A 511 -22.16 1.76 28.71
CA SER A 511 -22.41 1.70 30.17
C SER A 511 -23.67 0.91 30.51
N GLY A 512 -24.71 1.03 29.69
CA GLY A 512 -25.97 0.31 29.85
C GLY A 512 -25.87 -1.21 29.63
N CYS A 513 -24.89 -1.70 28.88
CA CYS A 513 -24.74 -3.14 28.60
C CYS A 513 -23.69 -3.84 29.49
N LEU A 514 -22.77 -3.09 30.12
CA LEU A 514 -21.73 -3.67 30.97
C LEU A 514 -22.28 -4.61 32.08
N PRO A 515 -23.35 -4.28 32.80
CA PRO A 515 -23.89 -5.21 33.80
C PRO A 515 -24.33 -6.55 33.21
N THR A 516 -24.86 -6.55 32.01
CA THR A 516 -25.25 -7.80 31.30
C THR A 516 -24.02 -8.59 30.88
N ILE A 517 -22.97 -7.93 30.42
CA ILE A 517 -21.69 -8.55 30.06
C ILE A 517 -21.06 -9.18 31.30
N GLU A 518 -20.97 -8.44 32.39
CA GLU A 518 -20.39 -8.91 33.66
C GLU A 518 -21.17 -10.08 34.25
N ALA A 519 -22.50 -10.06 34.18
CA ALA A 519 -23.34 -11.18 34.62
C ALA A 519 -23.09 -12.47 33.82
N LYS A 520 -22.70 -12.38 32.55
CA LYS A 520 -22.47 -13.52 31.66
C LYS A 520 -21.03 -14.00 31.63
N LEU A 521 -20.07 -13.09 31.65
CA LEU A 521 -18.65 -13.41 31.48
C LEU A 521 -17.88 -13.45 32.81
N GLY A 522 -18.50 -12.98 33.88
CA GLY A 522 -17.85 -12.73 35.18
C GLY A 522 -17.29 -11.31 35.27
N PRO A 523 -16.69 -10.94 36.44
CA PRO A 523 -16.18 -9.60 36.66
C PRO A 523 -15.06 -9.25 35.67
N ALA A 524 -14.97 -7.95 35.35
CA ALA A 524 -13.87 -7.45 34.53
C ALA A 524 -12.52 -7.78 35.18
N VAL A 525 -11.59 -8.31 34.39
CA VAL A 525 -10.24 -8.67 34.84
C VAL A 525 -9.28 -7.48 34.83
N PHE A 526 -9.66 -6.42 34.17
CA PHE A 526 -8.99 -5.13 34.19
C PHE A 526 -10.05 -4.03 34.01
N ARG A 527 -9.87 -2.89 34.71
CA ARG A 527 -10.75 -1.74 34.62
C ARG A 527 -9.94 -0.47 34.86
N ASP A 528 -10.14 0.52 34.02
CA ASP A 528 -9.67 1.89 34.20
C ASP A 528 -10.76 2.88 33.77
N ALA A 529 -10.40 4.16 33.59
CA ALA A 529 -11.35 5.20 33.20
C ALA A 529 -11.86 5.04 31.76
N ASP A 530 -11.09 4.36 30.89
CA ASP A 530 -11.33 4.32 29.45
C ASP A 530 -11.84 2.95 28.97
N MET A 531 -11.61 1.87 29.75
CA MET A 531 -11.97 0.53 29.31
C MET A 531 -12.28 -0.45 30.44
N GLU A 532 -13.08 -1.46 30.12
CA GLU A 532 -13.26 -2.68 30.88
C GLU A 532 -12.87 -3.90 30.03
N VAL A 533 -12.12 -4.82 30.64
CA VAL A 533 -11.65 -6.02 29.93
C VAL A 533 -12.18 -7.28 30.61
N PHE A 534 -12.70 -8.20 29.79
CA PHE A 534 -13.25 -9.48 30.23
C PHE A 534 -12.42 -10.63 29.66
N ALA A 535 -12.13 -11.63 30.50
CA ALA A 535 -11.41 -12.84 30.09
C ALA A 535 -12.38 -13.86 29.49
N LEU A 536 -12.22 -14.18 28.20
CA LEU A 536 -13.06 -15.12 27.46
C LEU A 536 -12.54 -16.55 27.52
N SER A 537 -11.25 -16.76 27.80
CA SER A 537 -10.61 -18.09 27.81
C SER A 537 -9.97 -18.41 29.14
N ALA A 538 -9.74 -19.71 29.42
CA ALA A 538 -8.96 -20.16 30.59
C ALA A 538 -7.52 -19.61 30.54
N LYS A 539 -6.95 -19.49 29.32
CA LYS A 539 -5.64 -18.91 29.08
C LYS A 539 -5.58 -17.44 29.50
N ALA A 540 -6.60 -16.66 29.14
CA ALA A 540 -6.69 -15.25 29.54
C ALA A 540 -6.72 -15.10 31.07
N ARG A 541 -7.52 -15.90 31.76
CA ARG A 541 -7.58 -15.94 33.24
C ARG A 541 -6.24 -16.29 33.85
N ALA A 542 -5.54 -17.30 33.30
CA ALA A 542 -4.21 -17.67 33.77
C ALA A 542 -3.17 -16.55 33.57
N ILE A 543 -3.23 -15.82 32.45
CA ILE A 543 -2.36 -14.66 32.18
C ILE A 543 -2.61 -13.57 33.22
N VAL A 544 -3.87 -13.21 33.45
CA VAL A 544 -4.23 -12.13 34.38
C VAL A 544 -3.83 -12.46 35.83
N SER A 545 -3.91 -13.72 36.25
CA SER A 545 -3.47 -14.14 37.60
C SER A 545 -1.97 -13.91 37.86
N THR A 546 -1.16 -13.69 36.81
CA THR A 546 0.28 -13.38 36.94
C THR A 546 0.56 -11.86 37.00
N TRP A 547 -0.47 -11.01 36.89
CA TRP A 547 -0.30 -9.56 36.84
C TRP A 547 -0.35 -8.87 38.24
N HIS A 548 -0.36 -9.65 39.29
CA HIS A 548 -0.39 -9.16 40.68
C HIS A 548 1.02 -8.85 41.20
#